data_75750a32618f02771461010e297b45f4
#
_entry.id   75750a32618f02771461010e297b45f4
#
_cell.length_a   1.000
_cell.length_b   1.000
_cell.length_c   1.000
_cell.angle_alpha   90.00
_cell.angle_beta   90.00
_cell.angle_gamma   90.00
#
_symmetry.space_group_name_H-M   'P 1'
#
loop_
_entity.id
_entity.type
_entity.pdbx_description
1 polymer ?
#
loop_
_entity_poly.entity_id
_entity_poly.type
_entity_poly.pdbx_seq_one_letter_code
_entity_poly.pdbx_strand_id
1 'polypeptide(L)'
;TAPGDDAGLFLTNLRVRGWMDHETLSQHRPDLVMVTLTGDRHGRPQVDYTVNPALGIPHMTGPADSDDPVAHALPAWDLIAGNMCVSALLAAERHRLRGHGGQEVEIALKDVAAATLGHLGMIGDVTLNTEDRGKSGNALYGAYGQDFVCADGRRVMVIGLTDRQWRGICKATGTVEAMTALEQRLDVSLAEEGNRWRFRDDITAILKPWFAQRRVPDFEAAFNDAGLTWSEFRSVREAVELDPDLSTENPIFSEVMQPGIGRFRVPSHPASFGAAERVDARPAPTLGQHTEEILSNVAGCSSTEIAQLFDAGIVQSPSFAKPRNAA
;
A
#
# COMPACT_ATOMS: atom_id res chain seq x y z
N THR A 1 -18.20 -17.81 19.35
CA THR A 1 -17.06 -18.47 18.71
C THR A 1 -17.59 -19.58 17.79
N ALA A 2 -17.41 -19.44 16.47
CA ALA A 2 -17.84 -20.46 15.51
C ALA A 2 -17.16 -21.81 15.83
N PRO A 3 -17.89 -22.96 15.73
CA PRO A 3 -17.30 -24.28 15.91
C PRO A 3 -16.44 -24.65 14.69
N GLY A 4 -15.47 -25.54 14.90
CA GLY A 4 -14.62 -26.12 13.85
C GLY A 4 -13.15 -25.71 13.96
N ASP A 5 -12.29 -26.53 13.34
CA ASP A 5 -10.84 -26.36 13.40
C ASP A 5 -10.36 -25.11 12.64
N ASP A 6 -11.08 -24.72 11.60
CA ASP A 6 -10.80 -23.52 10.78
C ASP A 6 -11.34 -22.22 11.38
N ALA A 7 -12.05 -22.28 12.52
CA ALA A 7 -12.59 -21.12 13.23
C ALA A 7 -11.69 -20.69 14.39
N GLY A 8 -12.09 -19.64 15.13
CA GLY A 8 -11.33 -19.14 16.28
C GLY A 8 -10.21 -18.18 15.88
N LEU A 9 -10.36 -17.50 14.75
CA LEU A 9 -9.50 -16.40 14.34
C LEU A 9 -10.28 -15.09 14.50
N PHE A 10 -9.72 -14.15 15.25
CA PHE A 10 -10.37 -12.87 15.52
C PHE A 10 -9.39 -11.71 15.34
N LEU A 11 -9.69 -10.82 14.41
CA LEU A 11 -8.95 -9.60 14.16
C LEU A 11 -9.82 -8.40 14.51
N THR A 12 -9.31 -7.49 15.35
CA THR A 12 -10.04 -6.30 15.79
C THR A 12 -9.13 -5.12 16.06
N ASN A 13 -9.64 -3.92 15.88
CA ASN A 13 -9.05 -2.67 16.38
C ASN A 13 -9.82 -2.12 17.60
N LEU A 14 -10.80 -2.86 18.09
CA LEU A 14 -11.58 -2.50 19.27
C LEU A 14 -11.10 -3.33 20.47
N ARG A 15 -11.02 -2.68 21.61
CA ARG A 15 -10.70 -3.33 22.88
C ARG A 15 -11.81 -3.03 23.89
N VAL A 16 -12.70 -4.00 24.08
CA VAL A 16 -13.82 -3.88 25.02
C VAL A 16 -13.64 -4.91 26.15
N ARG A 17 -13.14 -4.42 27.29
CA ARG A 17 -12.89 -5.28 28.47
C ARG A 17 -14.17 -5.94 28.96
N GLY A 18 -14.03 -7.19 29.39
CA GLY A 18 -15.08 -7.97 30.05
C GLY A 18 -16.00 -8.73 29.10
N TRP A 19 -15.95 -8.51 27.76
CA TRP A 19 -16.72 -9.34 26.83
C TRP A 19 -16.04 -9.53 25.45
N MET A 20 -15.16 -8.61 25.02
CA MET A 20 -14.48 -8.70 23.73
C MET A 20 -12.97 -8.47 23.89
N ASP A 21 -12.40 -9.03 24.95
CA ASP A 21 -10.98 -9.18 25.17
C ASP A 21 -10.57 -10.66 25.12
N HIS A 22 -9.29 -10.89 24.90
CA HIS A 22 -8.77 -12.26 24.78
C HIS A 22 -9.01 -13.10 26.04
N GLU A 23 -8.86 -12.50 27.22
CA GLU A 23 -9.06 -13.19 28.52
C GLU A 23 -10.49 -13.75 28.62
N THR A 24 -11.49 -12.95 28.28
CA THR A 24 -12.90 -13.36 28.31
C THR A 24 -13.24 -14.35 27.18
N LEU A 25 -12.81 -14.07 25.95
CA LEU A 25 -13.16 -14.91 24.79
C LEU A 25 -12.46 -16.27 24.83
N SER A 26 -11.23 -16.35 25.35
CA SER A 26 -10.49 -17.61 25.47
C SER A 26 -11.09 -18.58 26.50
N GLN A 27 -11.91 -18.11 27.43
CA GLN A 27 -12.71 -18.97 28.32
C GLN A 27 -13.74 -19.79 27.54
N HIS A 28 -14.27 -19.22 26.45
CA HIS A 28 -15.23 -19.91 25.58
C HIS A 28 -14.55 -20.69 24.45
N ARG A 29 -13.35 -20.28 24.07
CA ARG A 29 -12.55 -20.93 23.04
C ARG A 29 -11.05 -20.85 23.40
N PRO A 30 -10.50 -21.88 24.09
CA PRO A 30 -9.11 -21.86 24.57
C PRO A 30 -8.04 -21.80 23.46
N ASP A 31 -8.37 -22.22 22.25
CA ASP A 31 -7.50 -22.16 21.08
C ASP A 31 -7.70 -20.89 20.22
N LEU A 32 -8.37 -19.86 20.78
CA LEU A 32 -8.59 -18.58 20.12
C LEU A 32 -7.26 -17.91 19.74
N VAL A 33 -7.13 -17.53 18.48
CA VAL A 33 -6.11 -16.60 18.00
C VAL A 33 -6.76 -15.23 17.83
N MET A 34 -6.32 -14.26 18.62
CA MET A 34 -6.83 -12.89 18.57
C MET A 34 -5.71 -11.93 18.20
N VAL A 35 -5.90 -11.16 17.11
CA VAL A 35 -4.99 -10.08 16.74
C VAL A 35 -5.67 -8.75 17.03
N THR A 36 -5.03 -7.92 17.86
CA THR A 36 -5.55 -6.59 18.22
C THR A 36 -4.64 -5.50 17.67
N LEU A 37 -5.19 -4.64 16.81
CA LEU A 37 -4.50 -3.46 16.29
C LEU A 37 -4.82 -2.25 17.19
N THR A 38 -3.79 -1.60 17.73
CA THR A 38 -3.90 -0.40 18.56
C THR A 38 -3.23 0.80 17.89
N GLY A 39 -3.47 2.02 18.38
CA GLY A 39 -2.82 3.22 17.84
C GLY A 39 -1.32 3.26 18.20
N ASP A 40 -0.98 3.17 19.49
CA ASP A 40 0.39 3.01 19.96
C ASP A 40 0.50 1.90 21.02
N ARG A 41 1.73 1.52 21.39
CA ARG A 41 2.01 0.46 22.38
C ARG A 41 1.45 0.73 23.80
N HIS A 42 0.97 1.94 24.06
CA HIS A 42 0.32 2.33 25.31
C HIS A 42 -1.20 2.35 25.20
N GLY A 43 -1.75 1.94 24.04
CA GLY A 43 -3.19 1.93 23.76
C GLY A 43 -3.80 3.33 23.49
N ARG A 44 -2.97 4.36 23.24
CA ARG A 44 -3.47 5.69 22.89
C ARG A 44 -3.95 5.72 21.46
N PRO A 45 -5.02 6.50 21.15
CA PRO A 45 -5.51 6.64 19.79
C PRO A 45 -4.45 7.22 18.85
N GLN A 46 -4.24 6.56 17.72
CA GLN A 46 -3.43 7.02 16.60
C GLN A 46 -4.11 6.60 15.30
N VAL A 47 -3.92 7.38 14.27
CA VAL A 47 -4.31 7.07 12.90
C VAL A 47 -3.13 7.37 11.98
N ASP A 48 -3.15 6.89 10.75
CA ASP A 48 -2.08 7.10 9.77
C ASP A 48 -1.58 8.56 9.75
N TYR A 49 -2.51 9.50 9.61
CA TYR A 49 -2.22 10.94 9.52
C TYR A 49 -1.65 11.58 10.79
N THR A 50 -1.70 10.90 11.94
CA THR A 50 -1.02 11.34 13.17
C THR A 50 0.31 10.63 13.39
N VAL A 51 0.43 9.40 12.94
CA VAL A 51 1.68 8.62 12.97
C VAL A 51 2.70 9.17 11.98
N ASN A 52 2.26 9.50 10.77
CA ASN A 52 3.12 10.00 9.70
C ASN A 52 3.95 11.24 10.10
N PRO A 53 3.36 12.35 10.59
CA PRO A 53 4.13 13.51 11.03
C PRO A 53 4.97 13.23 12.28
N ALA A 54 4.53 12.35 13.16
CA ALA A 54 5.28 12.01 14.38
C ALA A 54 6.60 11.26 14.10
N LEU A 55 6.79 10.71 12.91
CA LEU A 55 7.97 9.96 12.50
C LEU A 55 8.82 10.66 11.43
N GLY A 56 8.56 11.94 11.15
CA GLY A 56 9.40 12.79 10.33
C GLY A 56 9.23 12.63 8.80
N ILE A 57 8.39 11.71 8.31
CA ILE A 57 8.21 11.47 6.88
C ILE A 57 7.78 12.73 6.09
N PRO A 58 6.86 13.58 6.61
CA PRO A 58 6.47 14.80 5.92
C PRO A 58 7.62 15.80 5.68
N HIS A 59 8.67 15.78 6.49
CA HIS A 59 9.85 16.62 6.30
C HIS A 59 10.77 16.13 5.19
N MET A 60 10.63 14.87 4.75
CA MET A 60 11.34 14.29 3.60
C MET A 60 10.50 14.27 2.33
N THR A 61 9.21 14.61 2.41
CA THR A 61 8.24 14.53 1.30
C THR A 61 8.00 15.91 0.71
N GLY A 62 7.88 15.98 -0.61
CA GLY A 62 7.53 17.21 -1.33
C GLY A 62 8.68 17.82 -2.13
N PRO A 63 8.46 19.00 -2.74
CA PRO A 63 9.44 19.69 -3.57
C PRO A 63 10.74 19.97 -2.81
N ALA A 64 11.87 19.83 -3.50
CA ALA A 64 13.20 20.00 -2.88
C ALA A 64 13.49 21.46 -2.45
N ASP A 65 12.78 22.41 -3.01
CA ASP A 65 12.89 23.85 -2.76
C ASP A 65 11.88 24.38 -1.73
N SER A 66 11.18 23.49 -1.01
CA SER A 66 10.18 23.87 0.01
C SER A 66 10.51 23.24 1.36
N ASP A 67 10.49 24.03 2.42
CA ASP A 67 10.66 23.56 3.80
C ASP A 67 9.33 23.09 4.45
N ASP A 68 8.19 23.36 3.81
CA ASP A 68 6.88 22.98 4.35
C ASP A 68 6.70 21.47 4.38
N PRO A 69 6.31 20.86 5.52
CA PRO A 69 6.09 19.42 5.58
C PRO A 69 4.87 19.01 4.72
N VAL A 70 5.01 17.91 3.96
CA VAL A 70 3.97 17.41 3.06
C VAL A 70 3.60 15.99 3.46
N ALA A 71 2.33 15.76 3.81
CA ALA A 71 1.84 14.41 4.06
C ALA A 71 1.71 13.61 2.75
N HIS A 72 1.93 12.30 2.83
CA HIS A 72 1.67 11.41 1.70
C HIS A 72 0.15 11.27 1.45
N ALA A 73 -0.22 10.98 0.21
CA ALA A 73 -1.64 10.84 -0.17
C ALA A 73 -2.24 9.49 0.22
N LEU A 74 -1.42 8.43 0.31
CA LEU A 74 -1.87 7.09 0.69
C LEU A 74 -1.82 6.93 2.22
N PRO A 75 -2.79 6.24 2.85
CA PRO A 75 -2.69 5.81 4.25
C PRO A 75 -1.71 4.63 4.35
N ALA A 76 -0.41 4.90 4.14
CA ALA A 76 0.62 3.89 3.97
C ALA A 76 0.80 3.04 5.23
N TRP A 77 0.71 3.64 6.40
CA TRP A 77 0.86 2.94 7.67
C TRP A 77 -0.30 2.00 7.94
N ASP A 78 -1.53 2.40 7.61
CA ASP A 78 -2.71 1.54 7.70
C ASP A 78 -2.61 0.35 6.75
N LEU A 79 -2.16 0.56 5.50
CA LEU A 79 -1.97 -0.50 4.51
C LEU A 79 -0.89 -1.51 4.96
N ILE A 80 0.25 -1.03 5.48
CA ILE A 80 1.31 -1.89 5.99
C ILE A 80 0.83 -2.64 7.24
N ALA A 81 0.16 -1.95 8.17
CA ALA A 81 -0.37 -2.56 9.39
C ALA A 81 -1.42 -3.64 9.08
N GLY A 82 -2.31 -3.41 8.11
CA GLY A 82 -3.26 -4.41 7.64
C GLY A 82 -2.58 -5.70 7.16
N ASN A 83 -1.54 -5.58 6.33
CA ASN A 83 -0.75 -6.73 5.89
C ASN A 83 0.01 -7.40 7.04
N MET A 84 0.54 -6.63 8.00
CA MET A 84 1.18 -7.19 9.19
C MET A 84 0.19 -7.94 10.09
N CYS A 85 -1.03 -7.43 10.25
CA CYS A 85 -2.09 -8.12 10.99
C CYS A 85 -2.42 -9.48 10.38
N VAL A 86 -2.55 -9.55 9.04
CA VAL A 86 -2.78 -10.82 8.34
C VAL A 86 -1.58 -11.77 8.52
N SER A 87 -0.37 -11.27 8.37
CA SER A 87 0.85 -12.09 8.57
C SER A 87 0.95 -12.64 9.99
N ALA A 88 0.65 -11.81 11.00
CA ALA A 88 0.64 -12.21 12.40
C ALA A 88 -0.47 -13.22 12.71
N LEU A 89 -1.67 -13.02 12.15
CA LEU A 89 -2.78 -13.95 12.28
C LEU A 89 -2.42 -15.32 11.74
N LEU A 90 -1.89 -15.38 10.51
CA LEU A 90 -1.46 -16.64 9.88
C LEU A 90 -0.29 -17.31 10.62
N ALA A 91 0.65 -16.54 11.15
CA ALA A 91 1.73 -17.07 11.96
C ALA A 91 1.23 -17.68 13.28
N ALA A 92 0.30 -17.00 13.94
CA ALA A 92 -0.33 -17.48 15.18
C ALA A 92 -1.23 -18.68 14.94
N GLU A 93 -1.98 -18.71 13.84
CA GLU A 93 -2.76 -19.88 13.40
C GLU A 93 -1.84 -21.09 13.13
N ARG A 94 -0.76 -20.88 12.36
CA ARG A 94 0.23 -21.94 12.14
C ARG A 94 0.82 -22.47 13.45
N HIS A 95 1.06 -21.59 14.44
CA HIS A 95 1.51 -21.99 15.79
C HIS A 95 0.45 -22.87 16.45
N ARG A 96 -0.81 -22.47 16.44
CA ARG A 96 -1.95 -23.21 16.95
C ARG A 96 -2.09 -24.59 16.29
N LEU A 97 -2.03 -24.66 14.96
CA LEU A 97 -2.14 -25.91 14.19
C LEU A 97 -1.00 -26.89 14.47
N ARG A 98 0.12 -26.45 15.06
CA ARG A 98 1.22 -27.28 15.53
C ARG A 98 1.04 -27.76 16.98
N GLY A 99 -0.11 -27.51 17.60
CA GLY A 99 -0.47 -28.00 18.93
C GLY A 99 -0.04 -27.10 20.09
N HIS A 100 0.32 -25.82 19.83
CA HIS A 100 0.75 -24.89 20.86
C HIS A 100 -0.38 -24.02 21.47
N GLY A 101 -1.62 -24.23 21.05
CA GLY A 101 -2.79 -23.49 21.54
C GLY A 101 -2.99 -22.12 20.90
N GLY A 102 -4.04 -21.42 21.36
CA GLY A 102 -4.35 -20.06 20.94
C GLY A 102 -3.47 -19.01 21.62
N GLN A 103 -3.55 -17.77 21.12
CA GLN A 103 -2.80 -16.65 21.70
C GLN A 103 -3.40 -15.29 21.29
N GLU A 104 -3.09 -14.29 22.10
CA GLU A 104 -3.27 -12.89 21.72
C GLU A 104 -2.00 -12.35 21.06
N VAL A 105 -2.18 -11.57 19.99
CA VAL A 105 -1.12 -10.81 19.31
C VAL A 105 -1.54 -9.35 19.27
N GLU A 106 -0.73 -8.49 19.88
CA GLU A 106 -0.95 -7.04 19.83
C GLU A 106 -0.03 -6.39 18.80
N ILE A 107 -0.59 -5.50 17.97
CA ILE A 107 0.14 -4.71 16.98
C ILE A 107 -0.23 -3.25 17.20
N ALA A 108 0.77 -2.38 17.32
CA ALA A 108 0.55 -0.95 17.39
C ALA A 108 0.90 -0.30 16.05
N LEU A 109 0.00 0.52 15.49
CA LEU A 109 0.20 1.23 14.22
C LEU A 109 1.49 2.05 14.21
N LYS A 110 1.77 2.75 15.32
CA LYS A 110 2.98 3.55 15.45
C LYS A 110 4.25 2.69 15.46
N ASP A 111 4.21 1.49 16.04
CA ASP A 111 5.36 0.58 16.07
C ASP A 111 5.60 -0.06 14.70
N VAL A 112 4.54 -0.32 13.93
CA VAL A 112 4.65 -0.73 12.51
C VAL A 112 5.41 0.30 11.70
N ALA A 113 5.04 1.56 11.82
CA ALA A 113 5.70 2.65 11.12
C ALA A 113 7.15 2.85 11.60
N ALA A 114 7.40 2.80 12.91
CA ALA A 114 8.75 2.91 13.48
C ALA A 114 9.66 1.76 13.03
N ALA A 115 9.15 0.52 13.01
CA ALA A 115 9.88 -0.63 12.49
C ALA A 115 10.20 -0.46 11.00
N THR A 116 9.26 0.07 10.22
CA THR A 116 9.47 0.36 8.79
C THR A 116 10.60 1.37 8.58
N LEU A 117 10.67 2.45 9.36
CA LEU A 117 11.80 3.39 9.33
C LEU A 117 13.12 2.69 9.65
N GLY A 118 13.12 1.80 10.63
CA GLY A 118 14.29 1.00 10.98
C GLY A 118 14.74 0.07 9.84
N HIS A 119 13.80 -0.64 9.23
CA HIS A 119 14.08 -1.53 8.08
C HIS A 119 14.60 -0.79 6.86
N LEU A 120 14.19 0.47 6.66
CA LEU A 120 14.69 1.35 5.60
C LEU A 120 16.04 2.00 5.95
N GLY A 121 16.62 1.72 7.12
CA GLY A 121 17.89 2.27 7.57
C GLY A 121 17.83 3.73 8.04
N MET A 122 16.66 4.38 8.03
CA MET A 122 16.53 5.81 8.34
C MET A 122 16.94 6.15 9.78
N ILE A 123 16.64 5.27 10.74
CA ILE A 123 17.06 5.47 12.14
C ILE A 123 18.59 5.42 12.26
N GLY A 124 19.23 4.46 11.58
CA GLY A 124 20.68 4.35 11.54
C GLY A 124 21.34 5.54 10.84
N ASP A 125 20.75 5.98 9.72
CA ASP A 125 21.25 7.12 8.95
C ASP A 125 21.32 8.40 9.82
N VAL A 126 20.23 8.80 10.44
CA VAL A 126 20.19 9.98 11.33
C VAL A 126 21.11 9.80 12.56
N THR A 127 21.16 8.59 13.14
CA THR A 127 21.96 8.34 14.34
C THR A 127 23.47 8.42 14.07
N LEU A 128 23.90 7.93 12.92
CA LEU A 128 25.34 7.85 12.57
C LEU A 128 25.86 9.09 11.84
N ASN A 129 25.04 9.66 10.94
CA ASN A 129 25.42 10.80 10.12
C ASN A 129 25.07 12.16 10.74
N THR A 130 24.23 12.16 11.79
CA THR A 130 23.79 13.37 12.54
C THR A 130 23.05 14.42 11.69
N GLU A 131 22.66 14.09 10.49
CA GLU A 131 21.93 14.96 9.57
C GLU A 131 20.59 14.34 9.18
N ASP A 132 19.54 15.18 9.11
CA ASP A 132 18.26 14.76 8.59
C ASP A 132 18.31 14.64 7.07
N ARG A 133 17.64 13.62 6.54
CA ARG A 133 17.42 13.52 5.11
C ARG A 133 16.49 14.64 4.65
N GLY A 134 17.02 15.51 3.77
CA GLY A 134 16.25 16.57 3.13
C GLY A 134 15.28 16.04 2.08
N LYS A 135 14.43 16.94 1.58
CA LYS A 135 13.54 16.66 0.45
C LYS A 135 14.32 16.55 -0.84
N SER A 136 13.89 15.61 -1.68
CA SER A 136 14.48 15.39 -3.00
C SER A 136 13.46 15.48 -4.16
N GLY A 137 12.26 16.00 -3.88
CA GLY A 137 11.19 16.04 -4.88
C GLY A 137 10.85 14.62 -5.37
N ASN A 138 10.87 14.44 -6.69
CA ASN A 138 10.67 13.15 -7.32
C ASN A 138 11.97 12.35 -7.51
N ALA A 139 13.13 12.87 -7.11
CA ALA A 139 14.38 12.16 -7.29
C ALA A 139 14.45 10.91 -6.42
N LEU A 140 14.95 9.80 -7.00
CA LEU A 140 15.18 8.55 -6.30
C LEU A 140 16.42 8.68 -5.41
N TYR A 141 16.22 8.65 -4.10
CA TYR A 141 17.32 8.74 -3.13
C TYR A 141 18.31 7.58 -3.24
N GLY A 142 19.59 7.90 -3.24
CA GLY A 142 20.69 6.93 -3.23
C GLY A 142 21.10 6.40 -4.61
N ALA A 143 20.36 6.71 -5.67
CA ALA A 143 20.68 6.31 -7.04
C ALA A 143 20.27 7.41 -8.04
N TYR A 144 20.14 7.09 -9.33
CA TYR A 144 19.57 8.01 -10.31
C TYR A 144 18.13 7.62 -10.62
N GLY A 145 17.24 8.53 -10.35
CA GLY A 145 15.86 8.51 -10.79
C GLY A 145 15.35 9.94 -10.78
N GLN A 146 14.83 10.41 -11.91
CA GLN A 146 14.38 11.79 -12.08
C GLN A 146 13.20 11.87 -13.02
N ASP A 147 12.37 12.86 -12.81
CA ASP A 147 11.27 13.17 -13.69
C ASP A 147 11.64 14.24 -14.72
N PHE A 148 11.05 14.12 -15.90
CA PHE A 148 11.27 15.01 -17.03
C PHE A 148 9.96 15.46 -17.66
N VAL A 149 9.90 16.72 -18.05
CA VAL A 149 8.81 17.26 -18.86
C VAL A 149 9.17 17.09 -20.33
N CYS A 150 8.28 16.43 -21.09
CA CYS A 150 8.41 16.18 -22.50
C CYS A 150 7.86 17.33 -23.36
N ALA A 151 8.11 17.31 -24.66
CA ALA A 151 7.68 18.35 -25.62
C ALA A 151 6.15 18.54 -25.69
N ASP A 152 5.39 17.49 -25.39
CA ASP A 152 3.93 17.50 -25.32
C ASP A 152 3.36 17.94 -23.95
N GLY A 153 4.22 18.37 -23.04
CA GLY A 153 3.86 18.76 -21.67
C GLY A 153 3.65 17.59 -20.73
N ARG A 154 3.71 16.35 -21.18
CA ARG A 154 3.64 15.15 -20.33
C ARG A 154 4.90 15.05 -19.50
N ARG A 155 4.77 14.41 -18.35
CA ARG A 155 5.88 14.18 -17.41
C ARG A 155 6.14 12.69 -17.29
N VAL A 156 7.40 12.31 -17.34
CA VAL A 156 7.83 10.91 -17.20
C VAL A 156 8.84 10.77 -16.07
N MET A 157 8.79 9.67 -15.33
CA MET A 157 9.80 9.23 -14.40
C MET A 157 10.74 8.24 -15.09
N VAL A 158 12.05 8.40 -14.93
CA VAL A 158 13.06 7.51 -15.50
C VAL A 158 14.03 7.08 -14.40
N ILE A 159 14.24 5.78 -14.24
CA ILE A 159 15.01 5.20 -13.15
C ILE A 159 16.23 4.45 -13.69
N GLY A 160 17.41 4.85 -13.21
CA GLY A 160 18.68 4.18 -13.44
C GLY A 160 19.28 3.64 -12.15
N LEU A 161 18.58 2.67 -11.51
CA LEU A 161 19.00 2.08 -10.23
C LEU A 161 20.26 1.23 -10.39
N THR A 162 20.24 0.28 -11.31
CA THR A 162 21.40 -0.57 -11.59
C THR A 162 22.30 0.03 -12.69
N ASP A 163 23.55 -0.37 -12.74
CA ASP A 163 24.47 0.03 -13.80
C ASP A 163 23.96 -0.35 -15.20
N ARG A 164 23.31 -1.51 -15.33
CA ARG A 164 22.66 -1.93 -16.59
C ARG A 164 21.58 -0.94 -17.04
N GLN A 165 20.69 -0.55 -16.12
CA GLN A 165 19.62 0.42 -16.41
C GLN A 165 20.20 1.79 -16.74
N TRP A 166 21.21 2.23 -15.99
CA TRP A 166 21.91 3.48 -16.24
C TRP A 166 22.52 3.55 -17.64
N ARG A 167 23.32 2.54 -18.02
CA ARG A 167 23.89 2.46 -19.38
C ARG A 167 22.81 2.39 -20.45
N GLY A 168 21.70 1.73 -20.18
CA GLY A 168 20.56 1.68 -21.07
C GLY A 168 19.98 3.07 -21.34
N ILE A 169 19.81 3.88 -20.29
CA ILE A 169 19.35 5.27 -20.43
C ILE A 169 20.31 6.08 -21.27
N CYS A 170 21.61 6.06 -20.95
CA CYS A 170 22.64 6.79 -21.70
C CYS A 170 22.66 6.42 -23.20
N LYS A 171 22.51 5.12 -23.49
CA LYS A 171 22.44 4.61 -24.87
C LYS A 171 21.18 5.08 -25.59
N ALA A 172 20.00 4.92 -24.97
CA ALA A 172 18.72 5.26 -25.58
C ALA A 172 18.58 6.77 -25.81
N THR A 173 19.19 7.59 -24.96
CA THR A 173 19.18 9.05 -25.09
C THR A 173 20.34 9.58 -25.93
N GLY A 174 21.31 8.72 -26.33
CA GLY A 174 22.49 9.15 -27.08
C GLY A 174 23.45 10.04 -26.26
N THR A 175 23.45 9.91 -24.93
CA THR A 175 24.23 10.79 -24.03
C THR A 175 25.51 10.15 -23.51
N VAL A 176 25.92 8.99 -24.03
CA VAL A 176 27.10 8.24 -23.55
C VAL A 176 28.36 9.12 -23.51
N GLU A 177 28.67 9.85 -24.58
CA GLU A 177 29.87 10.72 -24.66
C GLU A 177 29.81 11.86 -23.65
N ALA A 178 28.62 12.48 -23.49
CA ALA A 178 28.43 13.57 -22.53
C ALA A 178 28.56 13.08 -21.08
N MET A 179 28.07 11.87 -20.77
CA MET A 179 28.25 11.26 -19.44
C MET A 179 29.69 10.87 -19.19
N THR A 180 30.40 10.34 -20.18
CA THR A 180 31.85 10.06 -20.07
C THR A 180 32.66 11.35 -19.82
N ALA A 181 32.33 12.43 -20.50
CA ALA A 181 32.97 13.73 -20.25
C ALA A 181 32.64 14.27 -18.84
N LEU A 182 31.43 14.02 -18.34
CA LEU A 182 31.03 14.35 -16.96
C LEU A 182 31.87 13.56 -15.95
N GLU A 183 32.04 12.24 -16.13
CA GLU A 183 32.86 11.38 -15.28
C GLU A 183 34.31 11.87 -15.22
N GLN A 184 34.91 12.21 -16.38
CA GLN A 184 36.26 12.75 -16.45
C GLN A 184 36.38 14.10 -15.74
N ARG A 185 35.41 14.99 -15.90
CA ARG A 185 35.41 16.31 -15.24
C ARG A 185 35.34 16.21 -13.72
N LEU A 186 34.57 15.25 -13.21
CA LEU A 186 34.28 15.06 -11.78
C LEU A 186 35.26 14.08 -11.11
N ASP A 187 36.10 13.39 -11.89
CA ASP A 187 36.97 12.30 -11.45
C ASP A 187 36.23 11.21 -10.65
N VAL A 188 35.09 10.75 -11.19
CA VAL A 188 34.25 9.73 -10.59
C VAL A 188 33.72 8.77 -11.63
N SER A 189 33.27 7.58 -11.20
CA SER A 189 32.51 6.64 -12.05
C SER A 189 31.01 6.74 -11.79
N LEU A 190 30.22 6.98 -12.84
CA LEU A 190 28.76 6.92 -12.77
C LEU A 190 28.21 5.48 -12.87
N ALA A 191 29.07 4.45 -12.96
CA ALA A 191 28.68 3.07 -12.73
C ALA A 191 28.25 2.86 -11.27
N GLU A 192 28.78 3.65 -10.34
CA GLU A 192 28.42 3.65 -8.93
C GLU A 192 27.15 4.45 -8.69
N GLU A 193 26.14 3.83 -8.05
CA GLU A 193 24.84 4.45 -7.81
C GLU A 193 24.90 5.69 -6.93
N GLY A 194 25.75 5.66 -5.88
CA GLY A 194 25.96 6.81 -4.99
C GLY A 194 26.50 8.04 -5.71
N ASN A 195 27.36 7.86 -6.72
CA ASN A 195 27.85 8.96 -7.53
C ASN A 195 26.74 9.52 -8.43
N ARG A 196 25.85 8.66 -8.96
CA ARG A 196 24.67 9.13 -9.70
C ARG A 196 23.73 9.96 -8.83
N TRP A 197 23.55 9.57 -7.57
CA TRP A 197 22.80 10.39 -6.62
C TRP A 197 23.49 11.72 -6.32
N ARG A 198 24.77 11.67 -6.02
CA ARG A 198 25.57 12.87 -5.66
C ARG A 198 25.57 13.91 -6.77
N PHE A 199 25.69 13.49 -8.02
CA PHE A 199 25.78 14.36 -9.20
C PHE A 199 24.52 14.34 -10.06
N ARG A 200 23.35 14.03 -9.44
CA ARG A 200 22.07 13.93 -10.15
C ARG A 200 21.67 15.19 -10.91
N ASP A 201 22.03 16.35 -10.39
CA ASP A 201 21.68 17.63 -11.02
C ASP A 201 22.49 17.85 -12.30
N ASP A 202 23.79 17.54 -12.32
CA ASP A 202 24.64 17.55 -13.51
C ASP A 202 24.13 16.55 -14.57
N ILE A 203 23.81 15.34 -14.15
CA ILE A 203 23.25 14.30 -15.00
C ILE A 203 21.92 14.76 -15.61
N THR A 204 21.05 15.32 -14.78
CA THR A 204 19.71 15.81 -15.21
C THR A 204 19.86 16.96 -16.20
N ALA A 205 20.83 17.84 -16.01
CA ALA A 205 21.10 18.93 -16.96
C ALA A 205 21.47 18.41 -18.36
N ILE A 206 22.16 17.27 -18.45
CA ILE A 206 22.50 16.61 -19.73
C ILE A 206 21.26 15.94 -20.36
N LEU A 207 20.43 15.27 -19.57
CA LEU A 207 19.27 14.51 -20.06
C LEU A 207 18.06 15.40 -20.39
N LYS A 208 17.84 16.45 -19.63
CA LYS A 208 16.67 17.33 -19.74
C LYS A 208 16.38 17.85 -21.15
N PRO A 209 17.37 18.34 -21.92
CA PRO A 209 17.13 18.80 -23.30
C PRO A 209 16.62 17.69 -24.25
N TRP A 210 17.06 16.45 -24.01
CA TRP A 210 16.63 15.31 -24.83
C TRP A 210 15.13 15.03 -24.66
N PHE A 211 14.61 15.04 -23.43
CA PHE A 211 13.18 14.87 -23.15
C PHE A 211 12.36 16.08 -23.59
N ALA A 212 12.85 17.29 -23.33
CA ALA A 212 12.14 18.52 -23.71
C ALA A 212 11.90 18.67 -25.22
N GLN A 213 12.67 17.96 -26.05
CA GLN A 213 12.54 17.97 -27.52
C GLN A 213 11.71 16.81 -28.08
N ARG A 214 11.21 15.90 -27.24
CA ARG A 214 10.49 14.69 -27.66
C ARG A 214 9.17 14.53 -26.93
N ARG A 215 8.16 14.04 -27.66
CA ARG A 215 6.90 13.62 -27.06
C ARG A 215 7.05 12.18 -26.55
N VAL A 216 6.22 11.76 -25.62
CA VAL A 216 6.25 10.38 -25.08
C VAL A 216 6.19 9.32 -26.19
N PRO A 217 5.29 9.39 -27.20
CA PRO A 217 5.25 8.40 -28.27
C PRO A 217 6.51 8.32 -29.14
N ASP A 218 7.36 9.36 -29.12
CA ASP A 218 8.58 9.40 -29.95
C ASP A 218 9.69 8.47 -29.39
N PHE A 219 9.60 8.04 -28.13
CA PHE A 219 10.62 7.19 -27.49
C PHE A 219 10.07 5.97 -26.72
N GLU A 220 8.77 5.92 -26.46
CA GLU A 220 8.11 4.86 -25.68
C GLU A 220 8.51 3.46 -26.13
N ALA A 221 8.34 3.16 -27.44
CA ALA A 221 8.68 1.83 -27.97
C ALA A 221 10.17 1.50 -27.76
N ALA A 222 11.06 2.44 -28.04
CA ALA A 222 12.50 2.24 -27.88
C ALA A 222 12.90 2.02 -26.39
N PHE A 223 12.25 2.72 -25.47
CA PHE A 223 12.49 2.54 -24.05
C PHE A 223 11.99 1.19 -23.54
N ASN A 224 10.81 0.76 -24.00
CA ASN A 224 10.24 -0.54 -23.67
C ASN A 224 11.09 -1.69 -24.23
N ASP A 225 11.51 -1.61 -25.50
CA ASP A 225 12.37 -2.61 -26.16
C ASP A 225 13.75 -2.72 -25.49
N ALA A 226 14.27 -1.60 -24.99
CA ALA A 226 15.51 -1.57 -24.24
C ALA A 226 15.36 -2.04 -22.78
N GLY A 227 14.15 -2.33 -22.32
CA GLY A 227 13.83 -2.74 -20.95
C GLY A 227 14.21 -1.68 -19.91
N LEU A 228 14.02 -0.39 -20.24
CA LEU A 228 14.25 0.70 -19.31
C LEU A 228 13.14 0.78 -18.28
N THR A 229 13.49 1.21 -17.08
CA THR A 229 12.53 1.45 -16.00
C THR A 229 12.05 2.89 -16.08
N TRP A 230 10.88 3.08 -16.63
CA TRP A 230 10.26 4.37 -16.78
C TRP A 230 8.74 4.29 -16.72
N SER A 231 8.07 5.42 -16.44
CA SER A 231 6.62 5.52 -16.50
C SER A 231 6.20 6.98 -16.68
N GLU A 232 5.03 7.18 -17.25
CA GLU A 232 4.38 8.48 -17.34
C GLU A 232 3.66 8.81 -16.04
N PHE A 233 3.73 10.07 -15.60
CA PHE A 233 2.89 10.57 -14.53
C PHE A 233 1.46 10.77 -15.05
N ARG A 234 0.53 10.04 -14.47
CA ARG A 234 -0.89 10.09 -14.81
C ARG A 234 -1.71 10.46 -13.58
N SER A 235 -2.81 11.16 -13.80
CA SER A 235 -3.88 11.22 -12.82
C SER A 235 -4.53 9.84 -12.65
N VAL A 236 -5.22 9.61 -11.52
CA VAL A 236 -5.97 8.35 -11.32
C VAL A 236 -7.01 8.15 -12.42
N ARG A 237 -7.64 9.23 -12.92
CA ARG A 237 -8.59 9.16 -14.05
C ARG A 237 -7.90 8.64 -15.30
N GLU A 238 -6.78 9.24 -15.69
CA GLU A 238 -6.03 8.81 -16.88
C GLU A 238 -5.53 7.37 -16.73
N ALA A 239 -5.05 6.99 -15.56
CA ALA A 239 -4.62 5.61 -15.31
C ALA A 239 -5.79 4.63 -15.47
N VAL A 240 -6.98 4.92 -14.93
CA VAL A 240 -8.18 4.09 -15.08
C VAL A 240 -8.67 4.01 -16.54
N GLU A 241 -8.51 5.08 -17.30
CA GLU A 241 -8.97 5.15 -18.69
C GLU A 241 -7.99 4.54 -19.69
N LEU A 242 -6.69 4.60 -19.41
CA LEU A 242 -5.64 4.30 -20.40
C LEU A 242 -4.79 3.07 -20.08
N ASP A 243 -4.74 2.65 -18.80
CA ASP A 243 -3.85 1.58 -18.38
C ASP A 243 -4.58 0.22 -18.42
N PRO A 244 -4.14 -0.73 -19.25
CA PRO A 244 -4.75 -2.05 -19.32
C PRO A 244 -4.61 -2.82 -17.99
N ASP A 245 -3.58 -2.53 -17.17
CA ASP A 245 -3.41 -3.14 -15.85
C ASP A 245 -4.48 -2.71 -14.84
N LEU A 246 -5.20 -1.63 -15.11
CA LEU A 246 -6.39 -1.21 -14.36
C LEU A 246 -7.71 -1.55 -15.06
N SER A 247 -7.68 -2.40 -16.09
CA SER A 247 -8.85 -2.90 -16.81
C SER A 247 -9.14 -4.37 -16.46
N THR A 248 -10.21 -4.92 -17.06
CA THR A 248 -10.53 -6.35 -16.96
C THR A 248 -9.60 -7.25 -17.78
N GLU A 249 -8.66 -6.70 -18.53
CA GLU A 249 -7.56 -7.46 -19.12
C GLU A 249 -6.61 -7.99 -18.05
N ASN A 250 -6.48 -7.27 -16.94
CA ASN A 250 -5.81 -7.76 -15.76
C ASN A 250 -6.79 -8.66 -14.95
N PRO A 251 -6.47 -9.95 -14.77
CA PRO A 251 -7.38 -10.92 -14.17
C PRO A 251 -7.68 -10.67 -12.68
N ILE A 252 -7.05 -9.68 -12.04
CA ILE A 252 -7.44 -9.30 -10.68
C ILE A 252 -8.73 -8.48 -10.65
N PHE A 253 -9.16 -7.87 -11.76
CA PHE A 253 -10.33 -7.01 -11.80
C PHE A 253 -11.55 -7.70 -12.40
N SER A 254 -12.68 -7.53 -11.75
CA SER A 254 -14.00 -7.95 -12.23
C SER A 254 -14.95 -6.76 -12.27
N GLU A 255 -15.83 -6.71 -13.27
CA GLU A 255 -16.96 -5.76 -13.30
C GLU A 255 -18.03 -6.20 -12.31
N VAL A 256 -18.21 -5.44 -11.25
CA VAL A 256 -19.16 -5.77 -10.17
C VAL A 256 -20.26 -4.71 -10.07
N MET A 257 -21.51 -5.17 -10.03
CA MET A 257 -22.64 -4.30 -9.74
C MET A 257 -22.78 -4.15 -8.22
N GLN A 258 -22.43 -2.97 -7.70
CA GLN A 258 -22.58 -2.66 -6.29
C GLN A 258 -24.01 -2.14 -6.00
N PRO A 259 -24.74 -2.75 -5.06
CA PRO A 259 -26.10 -2.34 -4.73
C PRO A 259 -26.19 -0.86 -4.33
N GLY A 260 -27.05 -0.11 -4.99
CA GLY A 260 -27.28 1.31 -4.71
C GLY A 260 -26.19 2.28 -5.19
N ILE A 261 -25.12 1.78 -5.84
CA ILE A 261 -23.97 2.58 -6.31
C ILE A 261 -23.83 2.53 -7.83
N GLY A 262 -23.78 1.34 -8.41
CA GLY A 262 -23.57 1.14 -9.84
C GLY A 262 -22.52 0.08 -10.15
N ARG A 263 -22.20 -0.07 -11.44
CA ARG A 263 -21.21 -1.03 -11.93
C ARG A 263 -19.85 -0.37 -12.08
N PHE A 264 -18.82 -1.00 -11.49
CA PHE A 264 -17.41 -0.59 -11.67
C PHE A 264 -16.46 -1.77 -11.42
N ARG A 265 -15.21 -1.59 -11.79
CA ARG A 265 -14.15 -2.59 -11.62
C ARG A 265 -13.73 -2.69 -10.16
N VAL A 266 -13.73 -3.91 -9.62
CA VAL A 266 -13.32 -4.21 -8.25
C VAL A 266 -12.20 -5.23 -8.29
N PRO A 267 -11.08 -5.00 -7.58
CA PRO A 267 -9.99 -5.97 -7.54
C PRO A 267 -10.29 -7.12 -6.58
N SER A 268 -9.87 -8.31 -6.96
CA SER A 268 -9.66 -9.45 -6.07
C SER A 268 -8.25 -9.40 -5.47
N HIS A 269 -7.84 -10.46 -4.76
CA HIS A 269 -6.49 -10.54 -4.20
C HIS A 269 -5.43 -10.57 -5.31
N PRO A 270 -4.34 -9.78 -5.22
CA PRO A 270 -3.35 -9.69 -6.30
C PRO A 270 -2.45 -10.94 -6.44
N ALA A 271 -2.28 -11.75 -5.39
CA ALA A 271 -1.49 -12.97 -5.48
C ALA A 271 -2.19 -14.03 -6.32
N SER A 272 -1.41 -14.73 -7.14
CA SER A 272 -1.84 -15.92 -7.89
C SER A 272 -1.27 -17.18 -7.24
N PHE A 273 -2.15 -18.08 -6.83
CA PHE A 273 -1.78 -19.34 -6.20
C PHE A 273 -1.83 -20.46 -7.25
N GLY A 274 -0.72 -21.20 -7.42
CA GLY A 274 -0.66 -22.27 -8.41
C GLY A 274 -1.56 -23.49 -8.14
N ALA A 275 -2.03 -23.63 -6.89
CA ALA A 275 -2.88 -24.74 -6.45
C ALA A 275 -4.35 -24.34 -6.20
N ALA A 276 -4.71 -23.09 -6.45
CA ALA A 276 -6.06 -22.58 -6.23
C ALA A 276 -6.47 -21.61 -7.34
N GLU A 277 -7.71 -21.70 -7.77
CA GLU A 277 -8.27 -20.74 -8.71
C GLU A 277 -8.48 -19.39 -8.04
N ARG A 278 -8.33 -18.32 -8.81
CA ARG A 278 -8.65 -16.96 -8.36
C ARG A 278 -10.16 -16.84 -8.16
N VAL A 279 -10.55 -16.28 -7.04
CA VAL A 279 -11.95 -15.97 -6.76
C VAL A 279 -12.22 -14.54 -7.22
N ASP A 280 -13.25 -14.35 -8.04
CA ASP A 280 -13.71 -13.03 -8.48
C ASP A 280 -14.19 -12.18 -7.31
N ALA A 281 -14.03 -10.86 -7.46
CA ALA A 281 -14.58 -9.91 -6.50
C ALA A 281 -16.12 -10.00 -6.46
N ARG A 282 -16.67 -9.95 -5.26
CA ARG A 282 -18.13 -10.00 -5.02
C ARG A 282 -18.64 -8.60 -4.65
N PRO A 283 -19.95 -8.33 -4.86
CA PRO A 283 -20.56 -7.12 -4.35
C PRO A 283 -20.38 -6.99 -2.83
N ALA A 284 -20.18 -5.76 -2.35
CA ALA A 284 -20.25 -5.50 -0.92
C ALA A 284 -21.67 -5.77 -0.41
N PRO A 285 -21.84 -6.39 0.77
CA PRO A 285 -23.17 -6.63 1.31
C PRO A 285 -23.84 -5.31 1.70
N THR A 286 -25.16 -5.26 1.55
CA THR A 286 -25.95 -4.19 2.14
C THR A 286 -26.05 -4.37 3.65
N LEU A 287 -26.31 -3.28 4.38
CA LEU A 287 -26.46 -3.33 5.84
C LEU A 287 -27.60 -4.28 6.20
N GLY A 288 -27.32 -5.25 7.10
CA GLY A 288 -28.28 -6.26 7.54
C GLY A 288 -28.55 -7.40 6.53
N GLN A 289 -27.83 -7.46 5.40
CA GLN A 289 -28.08 -8.48 4.35
C GLN A 289 -27.99 -9.91 4.88
N HIS A 290 -27.07 -10.18 5.80
CA HIS A 290 -26.83 -11.52 6.32
C HIS A 290 -27.32 -11.72 7.77
N THR A 291 -28.19 -10.84 8.26
CA THR A 291 -28.66 -10.87 9.67
C THR A 291 -29.27 -12.22 10.03
N GLU A 292 -30.24 -12.71 9.26
CA GLU A 292 -30.88 -14.01 9.54
C GLU A 292 -29.93 -15.19 9.40
N GLU A 293 -29.08 -15.16 8.37
CA GLU A 293 -28.06 -16.19 8.13
C GLU A 293 -27.08 -16.31 9.31
N ILE A 294 -26.58 -15.18 9.80
CA ILE A 294 -25.64 -15.14 10.95
C ILE A 294 -26.34 -15.60 12.23
N LEU A 295 -27.55 -15.11 12.49
CA LEU A 295 -28.28 -15.50 13.69
C LEU A 295 -28.63 -17.00 13.69
N SER A 296 -29.06 -17.54 12.55
CA SER A 296 -29.38 -18.97 12.42
C SER A 296 -28.12 -19.84 12.42
N ASN A 297 -27.20 -19.59 11.49
CA ASN A 297 -26.10 -20.53 11.19
C ASN A 297 -24.91 -20.39 12.13
N VAL A 298 -24.67 -19.19 12.65
CA VAL A 298 -23.51 -18.92 13.53
C VAL A 298 -23.93 -18.80 14.99
N ALA A 299 -24.98 -18.04 15.29
CA ALA A 299 -25.46 -17.86 16.66
C ALA A 299 -26.38 -19.00 17.13
N GLY A 300 -26.88 -19.85 16.24
CA GLY A 300 -27.73 -20.99 16.56
C GLY A 300 -29.13 -20.60 17.04
N CYS A 301 -29.57 -19.37 16.71
CA CYS A 301 -30.90 -18.90 17.08
C CYS A 301 -32.01 -19.66 16.29
N SER A 302 -33.08 -20.01 16.97
CA SER A 302 -34.31 -20.54 16.35
C SER A 302 -35.04 -19.44 15.56
N SER A 303 -35.88 -19.83 14.62
CA SER A 303 -36.71 -18.88 13.87
C SER A 303 -37.60 -18.01 14.79
N THR A 304 -38.05 -18.56 15.92
CA THR A 304 -38.83 -17.82 16.91
C THR A 304 -37.99 -16.74 17.61
N GLU A 305 -36.78 -17.05 18.02
CA GLU A 305 -35.86 -16.10 18.64
C GLU A 305 -35.46 -14.99 17.64
N ILE A 306 -35.21 -15.35 16.40
CA ILE A 306 -34.90 -14.38 15.34
C ILE A 306 -36.07 -13.42 15.14
N ALA A 307 -37.30 -13.93 15.07
CA ALA A 307 -38.51 -13.09 14.97
C ALA A 307 -38.63 -12.12 16.17
N GLN A 308 -38.40 -12.61 17.39
CA GLN A 308 -38.41 -11.77 18.59
C GLN A 308 -37.35 -10.65 18.56
N LEU A 309 -36.15 -10.91 18.01
CA LEU A 309 -35.11 -9.91 17.86
C LEU A 309 -35.52 -8.82 16.86
N PHE A 310 -36.17 -9.19 15.75
CA PHE A 310 -36.74 -8.24 14.80
C PHE A 310 -37.88 -7.41 15.41
N ASP A 311 -38.82 -8.06 16.10
CA ASP A 311 -39.98 -7.39 16.76
C ASP A 311 -39.52 -6.42 17.84
N ALA A 312 -38.42 -6.77 18.55
CA ALA A 312 -37.82 -5.91 19.57
C ALA A 312 -36.95 -4.79 18.97
N GLY A 313 -36.75 -4.74 17.65
CA GLY A 313 -35.90 -3.76 16.99
C GLY A 313 -34.43 -3.89 17.29
N ILE A 314 -33.97 -5.03 17.83
CA ILE A 314 -32.56 -5.32 18.13
C ILE A 314 -31.79 -5.57 16.85
N VAL A 315 -32.41 -6.18 15.86
CA VAL A 315 -31.86 -6.41 14.52
C VAL A 315 -32.84 -5.89 13.46
N GLN A 316 -32.31 -5.64 12.27
CA GLN A 316 -33.07 -5.12 11.14
C GLN A 316 -32.82 -5.94 9.88
N SER A 317 -33.85 -6.01 9.02
CA SER A 317 -33.73 -6.54 7.67
C SER A 317 -32.86 -5.66 6.80
N PRO A 318 -32.37 -6.17 5.65
CA PRO A 318 -31.54 -5.38 4.74
C PRO A 318 -32.21 -4.04 4.41
N SER A 319 -31.52 -2.96 4.63
CA SER A 319 -31.93 -1.63 4.22
C SER A 319 -31.02 -1.10 3.12
N PHE A 320 -31.61 -0.74 1.98
CA PHE A 320 -30.88 0.04 0.99
C PHE A 320 -30.73 1.48 1.53
N ALA A 321 -29.52 1.92 1.80
CA ALA A 321 -29.28 3.32 2.03
C ALA A 321 -29.81 4.10 0.82
N LYS A 322 -30.69 5.07 1.03
CA LYS A 322 -31.07 5.98 -0.06
C LYS A 322 -29.81 6.60 -0.62
N PRO A 323 -29.65 6.66 -1.96
CA PRO A 323 -28.48 7.32 -2.55
C PRO A 323 -28.41 8.72 -1.96
N ARG A 324 -27.27 9.08 -1.35
CA ARG A 324 -26.98 10.46 -1.00
C ARG A 324 -26.98 11.20 -2.33
N ASN A 325 -27.93 12.11 -2.52
CA ASN A 325 -27.94 13.02 -3.65
C ASN A 325 -26.56 13.65 -3.72
N ALA A 326 -25.86 13.43 -4.82
CA ALA A 326 -24.63 14.12 -5.13
C ALA A 326 -24.97 15.63 -5.15
N ALA A 327 -24.41 16.38 -4.18
CA ALA A 327 -24.45 17.82 -4.17
C ALA A 327 -23.28 18.36 -4.99
#